data_9ec8f311c4fa29f73aee6da42e2e3420
#
_entry.id   9ec8f311c4fa29f73aee6da42e2e3420
#
_cell.length_a   1.000
_cell.length_b   1.000
_cell.length_c   1.000
_cell.angle_alpha   90.00
_cell.angle_beta   90.00
_cell.angle_gamma   90.00
#
_symmetry.space_group_name_H-M   'P 1'
#
loop_
_entity.id
_entity.type
_entity.pdbx_description
1 polymer ?
#
loop_
_entity_poly.entity_id
_entity_poly.type
_entity_poly.pdbx_seq_one_letter_code
_entity_poly.pdbx_strand_id
1 'polypeptide(L)'
;MLKVAAVKAPYFGERRKGFMDDLAVVTGATVIDPEVGVNLNEAGLDVLGSARRVTITKDDTVIVDGGGTAEAVEERREQIRREIERTDSTWDKEKLEERLAKLSGGVAVIRVGAATETEVNERKLRVEDAINAARAAVEEGVIAGGGSVPVSYTHLRAHETKAN
;
A
#
# COMPACT_ATOMS: atom_id res chain seq x y z
N MET A 1 10.08 17.33 -26.85
CA MET A 1 10.26 17.74 -25.43
C MET A 1 9.82 16.57 -24.57
N LEU A 2 10.72 15.97 -23.77
CA LEU A 2 10.41 14.87 -22.88
C LEU A 2 9.57 15.41 -21.71
N LYS A 3 8.46 14.71 -21.39
CA LYS A 3 7.71 14.97 -20.17
C LYS A 3 8.30 14.11 -19.06
N VAL A 4 8.93 14.72 -18.08
CA VAL A 4 9.62 14.04 -16.99
C VAL A 4 9.01 14.46 -15.65
N ALA A 5 8.83 13.50 -14.77
CA ALA A 5 8.50 13.72 -13.37
C ALA A 5 9.48 12.94 -12.48
N ALA A 6 9.95 13.56 -11.41
CA ALA A 6 10.81 12.92 -10.42
C ALA A 6 10.05 12.78 -9.11
N VAL A 7 10.06 11.58 -8.56
CA VAL A 7 9.41 11.24 -7.28
C VAL A 7 10.48 10.71 -6.33
N LYS A 8 10.45 11.19 -5.09
CA LYS A 8 11.37 10.72 -4.07
C LYS A 8 11.00 9.28 -3.69
N ALA A 9 12.00 8.38 -3.68
CA ALA A 9 11.79 7.01 -3.22
C ALA A 9 11.32 7.00 -1.76
N PRO A 10 10.26 6.25 -1.44
CA PRO A 10 9.76 6.13 -0.07
C PRO A 10 10.70 5.27 0.78
N TYR A 11 10.55 5.37 2.09
CA TYR A 11 11.33 4.65 3.09
C TYR A 11 12.83 5.00 3.11
N PHE A 12 13.61 4.28 3.94
CA PHE A 12 15.05 4.47 4.14
C PHE A 12 15.74 3.11 4.30
N GLY A 13 17.05 3.05 4.00
CA GLY A 13 17.87 1.86 4.17
C GLY A 13 17.36 0.64 3.40
N GLU A 14 17.44 -0.54 3.99
CA GLU A 14 17.07 -1.82 3.37
C GLU A 14 15.60 -1.87 2.92
N ARG A 15 14.70 -1.15 3.61
CA ARG A 15 13.30 -1.06 3.21
C ARG A 15 13.12 -0.34 1.88
N ARG A 16 13.90 0.72 1.65
CA ARG A 16 13.89 1.42 0.37
C ARG A 16 14.35 0.50 -0.74
N LYS A 17 15.42 -0.28 -0.50
CA LYS A 17 15.90 -1.26 -1.47
C LYS A 17 14.82 -2.29 -1.80
N GLY A 18 14.27 -2.94 -0.79
CA GLY A 18 13.21 -3.93 -0.99
C GLY A 18 11.97 -3.38 -1.71
N PHE A 19 11.57 -2.15 -1.41
CA PHE A 19 10.46 -1.50 -2.11
C PHE A 19 10.80 -1.15 -3.57
N MET A 20 12.02 -0.67 -3.83
CA MET A 20 12.47 -0.37 -5.19
C MET A 20 12.59 -1.65 -6.03
N ASP A 21 13.03 -2.75 -5.44
CA ASP A 21 13.03 -4.07 -6.10
C ASP A 21 11.62 -4.53 -6.46
N ASP A 22 10.66 -4.38 -5.54
CA ASP A 22 9.26 -4.71 -5.79
C ASP A 22 8.70 -3.88 -6.95
N LEU A 23 9.02 -2.59 -6.98
CA LEU A 23 8.62 -1.68 -8.04
C LEU A 23 9.26 -2.07 -9.39
N ALA A 24 10.53 -2.44 -9.38
CA ALA A 24 11.25 -2.90 -10.56
C ALA A 24 10.61 -4.17 -11.14
N VAL A 25 10.29 -5.14 -10.31
CA VAL A 25 9.60 -6.37 -10.74
C VAL A 25 8.23 -6.06 -11.36
N VAL A 26 7.44 -5.17 -10.75
CA VAL A 26 6.11 -4.79 -11.27
C VAL A 26 6.20 -4.05 -12.60
N THR A 27 7.20 -3.21 -12.80
CA THR A 27 7.34 -2.38 -14.00
C THR A 27 8.23 -3.01 -15.07
N GLY A 28 8.97 -4.06 -14.75
CA GLY A 28 10.00 -4.64 -15.61
C GLY A 28 11.24 -3.76 -15.72
N ALA A 29 11.47 -2.86 -14.76
CA ALA A 29 12.65 -2.01 -14.68
C ALA A 29 13.83 -2.71 -13.98
N THR A 30 14.99 -2.08 -14.04
CA THR A 30 16.17 -2.47 -13.24
C THR A 30 16.51 -1.33 -12.27
N VAL A 31 16.68 -1.66 -10.99
CA VAL A 31 17.09 -0.68 -9.98
C VAL A 31 18.56 -0.33 -10.21
N ILE A 32 18.84 0.96 -10.32
CA ILE A 32 20.21 1.47 -10.40
C ILE A 32 20.65 1.84 -8.99
N ASP A 33 21.47 0.98 -8.39
CA ASP A 33 22.04 1.19 -7.06
C ASP A 33 23.57 1.31 -7.21
N PRO A 34 24.16 2.44 -6.82
CA PRO A 34 25.61 2.63 -6.86
C PRO A 34 26.38 1.60 -6.00
N GLU A 35 25.74 1.05 -4.96
CA GLU A 35 26.34 0.03 -4.10
C GLU A 35 26.49 -1.32 -4.82
N VAL A 36 25.67 -1.59 -5.83
CA VAL A 36 25.73 -2.81 -6.66
C VAL A 36 26.63 -2.61 -7.89
N GLY A 37 27.22 -1.43 -8.06
CA GLY A 37 28.19 -1.16 -9.12
C GLY A 37 27.57 -0.74 -10.46
N VAL A 38 26.27 -0.52 -10.52
CA VAL A 38 25.60 0.02 -11.71
C VAL A 38 25.63 1.55 -11.65
N ASN A 39 26.41 2.17 -12.52
CA ASN A 39 26.48 3.61 -12.63
C ASN A 39 25.38 4.17 -13.53
N LEU A 40 24.71 5.24 -13.09
CA LEU A 40 23.67 5.91 -13.87
C LEU A 40 24.18 6.39 -15.25
N ASN A 41 25.45 6.76 -15.35
CA ASN A 41 26.06 7.22 -16.60
C ASN A 41 26.24 6.11 -17.64
N GLU A 42 26.24 4.85 -17.21
CA GLU A 42 26.42 3.67 -18.07
C GLU A 42 25.09 2.98 -18.36
N ALA A 43 24.03 3.41 -17.67
CA ALA A 43 22.69 2.84 -17.82
C ALA A 43 22.09 3.24 -19.18
N GLY A 44 21.72 2.23 -19.96
CA GLY A 44 21.01 2.39 -21.22
C GLY A 44 19.50 2.50 -21.04
N LEU A 45 18.77 2.40 -22.15
CA LEU A 45 17.30 2.39 -22.14
C LEU A 45 16.71 1.05 -21.69
N ASP A 46 17.52 0.01 -21.66
CA ASP A 46 17.21 -1.34 -21.24
C ASP A 46 16.87 -1.48 -19.76
N VAL A 47 17.33 -0.53 -18.92
CA VAL A 47 17.00 -0.47 -17.49
C VAL A 47 15.61 0.11 -17.21
N LEU A 48 15.00 0.75 -18.21
CA LEU A 48 13.69 1.39 -18.05
C LEU A 48 12.57 0.37 -18.05
N GLY A 49 11.70 0.46 -17.06
CA GLY A 49 10.45 -0.27 -17.06
C GLY A 49 9.33 0.46 -17.81
N SER A 50 8.17 -0.14 -17.81
CA SER A 50 6.97 0.43 -18.44
C SER A 50 5.74 0.27 -17.56
N ALA A 51 4.74 1.11 -17.78
CA ALA A 51 3.43 0.98 -17.16
C ALA A 51 2.38 1.59 -18.08
N ARG A 52 1.17 1.06 -18.04
CA ARG A 52 0.06 1.61 -18.83
C ARG A 52 -0.30 3.03 -18.40
N ARG A 53 -0.28 3.30 -17.11
CA ARG A 53 -0.58 4.61 -16.54
C ARG A 53 0.20 4.83 -15.26
N VAL A 54 0.76 6.01 -15.12
CA VAL A 54 1.33 6.51 -13.87
C VAL A 54 0.62 7.81 -13.53
N THR A 55 0.06 7.90 -12.33
CA THR A 55 -0.57 9.10 -11.81
C THR A 55 0.22 9.55 -10.59
N ILE A 56 0.76 10.76 -10.66
CA ILE A 56 1.56 11.35 -9.58
C ILE A 56 0.78 12.54 -9.05
N THR A 57 0.52 12.52 -7.75
CA THR A 57 -0.06 13.63 -6.99
C THR A 57 0.99 14.17 -6.02
N LYS A 58 0.60 15.10 -5.17
CA LYS A 58 1.48 15.65 -4.14
C LYS A 58 1.88 14.56 -3.11
N ASP A 59 0.95 13.70 -2.77
CA ASP A 59 1.07 12.76 -1.66
C ASP A 59 1.23 11.31 -2.12
N ASP A 60 0.70 10.98 -3.32
CA ASP A 60 0.62 9.61 -3.83
C ASP A 60 1.19 9.45 -5.23
N THR A 61 1.75 8.28 -5.48
CA THR A 61 2.09 7.81 -6.83
C THR A 61 1.41 6.47 -7.09
N VAL A 62 0.53 6.44 -8.08
CA VAL A 62 -0.22 5.24 -8.47
C VAL A 62 0.28 4.74 -9.81
N ILE A 63 0.72 3.50 -9.85
CA ILE A 63 1.15 2.79 -11.06
C ILE A 63 0.12 1.71 -11.38
N VAL A 64 -0.40 1.75 -12.60
CA VAL A 64 -1.44 0.81 -13.06
C VAL A 64 -0.89 0.01 -14.23
N ASP A 65 -0.99 -1.32 -14.14
CA ASP A 65 -0.54 -2.27 -15.15
C ASP A 65 0.92 -2.01 -15.54
N GLY A 66 1.83 -2.34 -14.64
CA GLY A 66 3.27 -2.34 -14.92
C GLY A 66 3.63 -3.39 -15.96
N GLY A 67 4.72 -3.15 -16.69
CA GLY A 67 5.19 -4.02 -17.77
C GLY A 67 5.98 -5.26 -17.33
N GLY A 68 6.05 -5.52 -16.02
CA GLY A 68 6.66 -6.74 -15.49
C GLY A 68 5.88 -8.00 -15.85
N THR A 69 6.55 -9.14 -15.91
CA THR A 69 5.88 -10.42 -16.21
C THR A 69 5.13 -10.94 -14.98
N ALA A 70 4.01 -11.64 -15.22
CA ALA A 70 3.20 -12.21 -14.14
C ALA A 70 4.01 -13.24 -13.33
N GLU A 71 4.89 -13.99 -14.00
CA GLU A 71 5.77 -14.98 -13.39
C GLU A 71 6.76 -14.33 -12.41
N ALA A 72 7.41 -13.23 -12.82
CA ALA A 72 8.36 -12.51 -11.98
C ALA A 72 7.67 -11.89 -10.75
N VAL A 73 6.46 -11.37 -10.92
CA VAL A 73 5.66 -10.84 -9.82
C VAL A 73 5.28 -11.95 -8.83
N GLU A 74 4.86 -13.12 -9.32
CA GLU A 74 4.50 -14.23 -8.43
C GLU A 74 5.72 -14.81 -7.73
N GLU A 75 6.85 -14.94 -8.39
CA GLU A 75 8.11 -15.36 -7.77
C GLU A 75 8.51 -14.39 -6.63
N ARG A 76 8.37 -13.08 -6.86
CA ARG A 76 8.63 -12.06 -5.83
C ARG A 76 7.67 -12.17 -4.64
N ARG A 77 6.40 -12.44 -4.90
CA ARG A 77 5.40 -12.68 -3.83
C ARG A 77 5.75 -13.88 -2.98
N GLU A 78 6.17 -14.99 -3.61
CA GLU A 78 6.61 -16.18 -2.88
C GLU A 78 7.88 -15.94 -2.08
N GLN A 79 8.80 -15.12 -2.59
CA GLN A 79 9.97 -14.70 -1.83
C GLN A 79 9.57 -13.95 -0.56
N ILE A 80 8.67 -12.97 -0.66
CA ILE A 80 8.19 -12.20 0.50
C ILE A 80 7.44 -13.11 1.48
N ARG A 81 6.63 -14.08 1.01
CA ARG A 81 5.97 -15.06 1.90
C ARG A 81 6.98 -15.86 2.71
N ARG A 82 8.05 -16.31 2.08
CA ARG A 82 9.14 -17.02 2.77
C ARG A 82 9.88 -16.13 3.77
N GLU A 83 10.02 -14.85 3.49
CA GLU A 83 10.59 -13.88 4.44
C GLU A 83 9.68 -13.69 5.65
N ILE A 84 8.35 -13.60 5.45
CA ILE A 84 7.33 -13.52 6.52
C ILE A 84 7.41 -14.74 7.46
N GLU A 85 7.59 -15.94 6.90
CA GLU A 85 7.70 -17.19 7.69
C GLU A 85 9.00 -17.27 8.51
N ARG A 86 10.06 -16.63 8.05
CA ARG A 86 11.39 -16.67 8.68
C ARG A 86 11.63 -15.58 9.73
N THR A 87 10.86 -14.50 9.69
CA THR A 87 11.06 -13.39 10.60
C THR A 87 10.33 -13.63 11.92
N ASP A 88 11.06 -13.43 13.04
CA ASP A 88 10.51 -13.48 14.39
C ASP A 88 9.99 -12.10 14.86
N SER A 89 10.30 -11.05 14.12
CA SER A 89 9.88 -9.69 14.41
C SER A 89 8.46 -9.43 13.94
N THR A 90 7.53 -9.21 14.86
CA THR A 90 6.12 -8.89 14.52
C THR A 90 6.00 -7.65 13.67
N TRP A 91 6.83 -6.66 13.89
CA TRP A 91 6.84 -5.42 13.14
C TRP A 91 7.37 -5.57 11.70
N ASP A 92 8.44 -6.37 11.49
CA ASP A 92 8.93 -6.68 10.15
C ASP A 92 7.93 -7.52 9.39
N LYS A 93 7.26 -8.45 10.07
CA LYS A 93 6.18 -9.25 9.50
C LYS A 93 5.06 -8.38 8.96
N GLU A 94 4.56 -7.42 9.75
CA GLU A 94 3.53 -6.46 9.33
C GLU A 94 3.96 -5.69 8.06
N LYS A 95 5.23 -5.25 8.00
CA LYS A 95 5.74 -4.51 6.84
C LYS A 95 5.93 -5.38 5.60
N LEU A 96 6.30 -6.63 5.75
CA LEU A 96 6.36 -7.61 4.67
C LEU A 96 4.95 -7.95 4.15
N GLU A 97 3.97 -8.09 5.04
CA GLU A 97 2.57 -8.31 4.68
C GLU A 97 2.00 -7.11 3.91
N GLU A 98 2.33 -5.87 4.32
CA GLU A 98 1.97 -4.66 3.57
C GLU A 98 2.55 -4.66 2.14
N ARG A 99 3.83 -5.06 1.97
CA ARG A 99 4.46 -5.18 0.66
C ARG A 99 3.80 -6.26 -0.18
N LEU A 100 3.53 -7.42 0.41
CA LEU A 100 2.85 -8.52 -0.25
C LEU A 100 1.45 -8.12 -0.73
N ALA A 101 0.70 -7.38 0.08
CA ALA A 101 -0.61 -6.86 -0.28
C ALA A 101 -0.54 -5.91 -1.48
N LYS A 102 0.44 -5.01 -1.53
CA LYS A 102 0.67 -4.10 -2.67
C LYS A 102 0.99 -4.84 -3.97
N LEU A 103 1.73 -5.95 -3.90
CA LEU A 103 2.04 -6.80 -5.06
C LEU A 103 0.87 -7.70 -5.46
N SER A 104 -0.01 -8.04 -4.52
CA SER A 104 -1.12 -9.00 -4.72
C SER A 104 -2.40 -8.34 -5.17
N GLY A 105 -2.57 -7.07 -4.86
CA GLY A 105 -3.79 -6.32 -5.13
C GLY A 105 -3.76 -5.59 -6.47
N GLY A 106 -4.92 -5.53 -7.13
CA GLY A 106 -5.16 -4.58 -8.19
C GLY A 106 -5.37 -3.17 -7.61
N VAL A 107 -5.17 -2.15 -8.45
CA VAL A 107 -5.52 -0.78 -8.09
C VAL A 107 -6.97 -0.51 -8.49
N ALA A 108 -7.83 -0.28 -7.49
CA ALA A 108 -9.19 0.21 -7.72
C ALA A 108 -9.19 1.75 -7.69
N VAL A 109 -9.77 2.36 -8.73
CA VAL A 109 -9.89 3.81 -8.81
C VAL A 109 -11.38 4.19 -8.69
N ILE A 110 -11.74 4.80 -7.57
CA ILE A 110 -13.08 5.33 -7.36
C ILE A 110 -13.08 6.80 -7.80
N ARG A 111 -13.85 7.10 -8.84
CA ARG A 111 -14.01 8.47 -9.34
C ARG A 111 -15.25 9.08 -8.74
N VAL A 112 -15.09 10.20 -8.06
CA VAL A 112 -16.17 10.96 -7.41
C VAL A 112 -16.42 12.22 -8.23
N GLY A 113 -17.69 12.53 -8.47
CA GLY A 113 -18.12 13.76 -9.14
C GLY A 113 -19.36 14.34 -8.49
N ALA A 114 -19.52 15.64 -8.60
CA ALA A 114 -20.70 16.39 -8.14
C ALA A 114 -20.84 17.69 -8.94
N ALA A 115 -21.90 18.43 -8.68
CA ALA A 115 -22.19 19.69 -9.36
C ALA A 115 -21.31 20.84 -8.87
N THR A 116 -20.83 20.80 -7.61
CA THR A 116 -19.98 21.81 -7.00
C THR A 116 -18.73 21.21 -6.38
N GLU A 117 -17.68 22.00 -6.24
CA GLU A 117 -16.41 21.57 -5.64
C GLU A 117 -16.58 21.16 -4.16
N THR A 118 -17.41 21.88 -3.42
CA THR A 118 -17.73 21.56 -2.03
C THR A 118 -18.39 20.18 -1.92
N GLU A 119 -19.33 19.88 -2.79
CA GLU A 119 -20.01 18.59 -2.82
C GLU A 119 -19.08 17.46 -3.26
N VAL A 120 -18.15 17.71 -4.19
CA VAL A 120 -17.10 16.74 -4.56
C VAL A 120 -16.24 16.40 -3.35
N ASN A 121 -15.80 17.40 -2.61
CA ASN A 121 -14.97 17.21 -1.43
C ASN A 121 -15.71 16.44 -0.32
N GLU A 122 -16.98 16.75 -0.07
CA GLU A 122 -17.81 16.01 0.89
C GLU A 122 -17.95 14.54 0.49
N ARG A 123 -18.26 14.27 -0.77
CA ARG A 123 -18.37 12.90 -1.28
C ARG A 123 -17.02 12.15 -1.22
N LYS A 124 -15.91 12.83 -1.53
CA LYS A 124 -14.57 12.26 -1.41
C LYS A 124 -14.28 11.83 0.01
N LEU A 125 -14.48 12.71 0.99
CA LEU A 125 -14.29 12.39 2.41
C LEU A 125 -15.15 11.20 2.85
N ARG A 126 -16.42 11.18 2.44
CA ARG A 126 -17.33 10.06 2.76
C ARG A 126 -16.86 8.72 2.17
N VAL A 127 -16.29 8.74 0.98
CA VAL A 127 -15.68 7.53 0.38
C VAL A 127 -14.42 7.11 1.12
N GLU A 128 -13.56 8.07 1.50
CA GLU A 128 -12.36 7.81 2.30
C GLU A 128 -12.72 7.19 3.67
N ASP A 129 -13.72 7.73 4.36
CA ASP A 129 -14.22 7.18 5.63
C ASP A 129 -14.75 5.75 5.45
N ALA A 130 -15.51 5.51 4.38
CA ALA A 130 -16.04 4.17 4.09
C ALA A 130 -14.93 3.16 3.81
N ILE A 131 -13.87 3.55 3.09
CA ILE A 131 -12.71 2.70 2.81
C ILE A 131 -11.95 2.39 4.11
N ASN A 132 -11.72 3.38 4.96
CA ASN A 132 -11.05 3.20 6.24
C ASN A 132 -11.85 2.30 7.18
N ALA A 133 -13.16 2.49 7.26
CA ALA A 133 -14.06 1.63 8.04
C ALA A 133 -14.07 0.18 7.51
N ALA A 134 -14.10 -0.01 6.19
CA ALA A 134 -14.05 -1.33 5.58
C ALA A 134 -12.70 -2.03 5.84
N ARG A 135 -11.58 -1.30 5.78
CA ARG A 135 -10.25 -1.82 6.11
C ARG A 135 -10.18 -2.26 7.56
N ALA A 136 -10.58 -1.41 8.49
CA ALA A 136 -10.63 -1.75 9.92
C ALA A 136 -11.53 -2.97 10.18
N ALA A 137 -12.66 -3.07 9.49
CA ALA A 137 -13.57 -4.23 9.62
C ALA A 137 -12.93 -5.55 9.14
N VAL A 138 -12.08 -5.49 8.11
CA VAL A 138 -11.36 -6.68 7.61
C VAL A 138 -10.22 -7.07 8.55
N GLU A 139 -9.50 -6.09 9.10
CA GLU A 139 -8.33 -6.31 9.95
C GLU A 139 -8.72 -6.68 11.38
N GLU A 140 -9.71 -6.02 11.96
CA GLU A 140 -10.07 -6.13 13.38
C GLU A 140 -11.43 -6.83 13.62
N GLY A 141 -12.23 -7.02 12.57
CA GLY A 141 -13.57 -7.55 12.66
C GLY A 141 -14.63 -6.47 12.88
N VAL A 142 -15.87 -6.92 13.14
CA VAL A 142 -17.03 -6.04 13.30
C VAL A 142 -17.77 -6.33 14.61
N ILE A 143 -18.36 -5.29 15.17
CA ILE A 143 -19.23 -5.36 16.35
C ILE A 143 -20.60 -4.77 16.03
N ALA A 144 -21.59 -5.05 16.88
CA ALA A 144 -22.91 -4.46 16.74
C ALA A 144 -22.84 -2.92 16.84
N GLY A 145 -23.46 -2.24 15.88
CA GLY A 145 -23.49 -0.77 15.82
C GLY A 145 -24.48 -0.14 16.78
N GLY A 146 -24.70 1.18 16.63
CA GLY A 146 -25.67 1.93 17.40
C GLY A 146 -25.31 2.14 18.88
N GLY A 147 -24.03 2.01 19.25
CA GLY A 147 -23.59 2.16 20.65
C GLY A 147 -23.97 1.00 21.57
N SER A 148 -24.43 -0.14 21.04
CA SER A 148 -24.85 -1.31 21.82
C SER A 148 -23.72 -1.90 22.67
N VAL A 149 -22.49 -1.96 22.15
CA VAL A 149 -21.34 -2.52 22.86
C VAL A 149 -20.88 -1.62 24.03
N PRO A 150 -20.69 -0.31 23.87
CA PRO A 150 -20.40 0.58 24.99
C PRO A 150 -21.47 0.53 26.08
N VAL A 151 -22.76 0.47 25.72
CA VAL A 151 -23.87 0.35 26.67
C VAL A 151 -23.78 -0.97 27.45
N SER A 152 -23.56 -2.10 26.75
CA SER A 152 -23.41 -3.41 27.40
C SER A 152 -22.21 -3.45 28.37
N TYR A 153 -21.08 -2.82 27.98
CA TYR A 153 -19.90 -2.75 28.84
C TYR A 153 -20.13 -1.92 30.12
N THR A 154 -20.82 -0.79 30.00
CA THR A 154 -21.15 0.05 31.18
C THR A 154 -22.11 -0.66 32.13
N HIS A 155 -23.06 -1.42 31.62
CA HIS A 155 -23.97 -2.25 32.44
C HIS A 155 -23.24 -3.38 33.19
N LEU A 156 -22.29 -4.07 32.54
CA LEU A 156 -21.47 -5.11 33.19
C LEU A 156 -20.63 -4.51 34.34
N ARG A 157 -19.97 -3.38 34.12
CA ARG A 157 -19.18 -2.70 35.16
C ARG A 157 -20.03 -2.18 36.33
N ALA A 158 -21.26 -1.73 36.07
CA ALA A 158 -22.17 -1.29 37.15
C ALA A 158 -22.60 -2.45 38.05
N HIS A 159 -22.58 -3.68 37.57
CA HIS A 159 -22.86 -4.87 38.40
C HIS A 159 -21.64 -5.30 39.22
N GLU A 160 -20.42 -5.15 38.71
CA GLU A 160 -19.19 -5.51 39.43
C GLU A 160 -18.90 -4.58 40.62
N THR A 161 -19.30 -3.31 40.56
CA THR A 161 -19.12 -2.35 41.65
C THR A 161 -20.09 -2.52 42.81
N LYS A 162 -21.08 -3.40 42.71
CA LYS A 162 -22.04 -3.71 43.79
C LYS A 162 -21.64 -4.95 44.65
N ALA A 163 -20.56 -5.64 44.28
CA ALA A 163 -20.11 -6.86 44.95
C ALA A 163 -18.95 -6.69 45.95
N ASN A 164 -18.62 -5.43 46.32
CA ASN A 164 -17.65 -5.12 47.41
C ASN A 164 -18.30 -4.27 48.49
#